data_95add96d8f2fa9506c726a30f4bb415b
#
_entry.id   95add96d8f2fa9506c726a30f4bb415b
#
_cell.length_a   1.000
_cell.length_b   1.000
_cell.length_c   1.000
_cell.angle_alpha   90.00
_cell.angle_beta   90.00
_cell.angle_gamma   90.00
#
_symmetry.space_group_name_H-M   'P 1'
#
loop_
_entity.id
_entity.type
_entity.pdbx_description
1 polymer ?
#
loop_
_entity_poly.entity_id
_entity_poly.type
_entity_poly.pdbx_seq_one_letter_code
_entity_poly.pdbx_strand_id
1 'polypeptide(L)'
;MKIRPIPFSDELFYWLRMGKQPTVVDVHCTLTKRVVPRKLKAALGDALRVHTNFRIRPVVVGNMFRAAVCDVKNPPLFKEDGRVRHMGTADTRGLMLYVTYDENHITLHFFHGLSDFRGFCAFLNTMLRFYFHKLGKTEIELPEPDSKDAIPCFENILEAGAPGQPLGMFNPSDHDIFHIPEENFGKKTTMQHIVEIDVPIEPLLALSRGNESSVVPTIHAFMGRAIRKTYDVGEKIIVGYTPVDLRPIFHFENSGNSSSNFPIPYTEKMDRYDLNERSMYLRSILDIQSQPENLYMKVKYARDAIMAVAEKPLPIGLKTTMITNGGRKLDREIYTYGISYAGKIRFGDEIDPYVTSLTACAGSYSYPLWIVACETGGVLRMVLTQAYESDTLSRNIYREIADAIPGTGFIDWGHYHFDEFYVKDVRRLHRKKKK
;
A
#
# COMPACT_ATOMS: atom_id res chain seq x y z
N MET A 1 -12.82 27.57 2.50
CA MET A 1 -12.26 26.24 2.25
C MET A 1 -11.40 26.36 0.98
N LYS A 2 -10.07 26.14 1.11
CA LYS A 2 -9.15 26.17 -0.05
C LYS A 2 -9.34 24.85 -0.83
N ILE A 3 -9.58 24.95 -2.13
CA ILE A 3 -9.72 23.80 -3.05
C ILE A 3 -8.50 23.82 -3.98
N ARG A 4 -7.88 22.66 -4.19
CA ARG A 4 -6.72 22.49 -5.09
C ARG A 4 -6.89 21.27 -5.99
N PRO A 5 -6.17 21.16 -7.12
CA PRO A 5 -6.05 19.93 -7.88
C PRO A 5 -5.55 18.78 -6.99
N ILE A 6 -5.86 17.55 -7.38
CA ILE A 6 -5.28 16.33 -6.82
C ILE A 6 -4.22 15.87 -7.83
N PRO A 7 -2.98 15.56 -7.40
CA PRO A 7 -2.00 14.91 -8.27
C PRO A 7 -2.58 13.63 -8.87
N PHE A 8 -2.22 13.32 -10.11
CA PHE A 8 -2.78 12.17 -10.81
C PHE A 8 -2.50 10.84 -10.10
N SER A 9 -1.30 10.67 -9.54
CA SER A 9 -0.92 9.49 -8.74
C SER A 9 -1.85 9.26 -7.54
N ASP A 10 -2.36 10.34 -6.94
CA ASP A 10 -3.32 10.28 -5.83
C ASP A 10 -4.76 10.12 -6.36
N GLU A 11 -5.09 10.79 -7.48
CA GLU A 11 -6.44 10.82 -8.06
C GLU A 11 -6.93 9.42 -8.46
N LEU A 12 -6.03 8.53 -8.90
CA LEU A 12 -6.32 7.14 -9.19
C LEU A 12 -7.09 6.45 -8.04
N PHE A 13 -6.63 6.62 -6.81
CA PHE A 13 -7.26 6.01 -5.64
C PHE A 13 -8.64 6.60 -5.35
N TYR A 14 -8.89 7.85 -5.70
CA TYR A 14 -10.22 8.45 -5.58
C TYR A 14 -11.21 7.82 -6.56
N TRP A 15 -10.78 7.52 -7.80
CA TRP A 15 -11.59 6.81 -8.76
C TRP A 15 -11.90 5.38 -8.30
N LEU A 16 -10.91 4.64 -7.83
CA LEU A 16 -11.05 3.27 -7.31
C LEU A 16 -12.01 3.21 -6.11
N ARG A 17 -11.89 4.16 -5.19
CA ARG A 17 -12.73 4.25 -4.00
C ARG A 17 -14.22 4.40 -4.31
N MET A 18 -14.58 5.25 -5.25
CA MET A 18 -15.99 5.41 -5.64
C MET A 18 -16.59 4.13 -6.19
N GLY A 19 -15.77 3.22 -6.68
CA GLY A 19 -16.14 1.88 -7.11
C GLY A 19 -16.38 0.86 -5.99
N LYS A 20 -16.39 1.28 -4.71
CA LYS A 20 -16.56 0.42 -3.52
C LYS A 20 -15.39 -0.54 -3.28
N GLN A 21 -14.19 -0.15 -3.63
CA GLN A 21 -12.97 -0.82 -3.17
C GLN A 21 -12.49 -0.13 -1.91
N PRO A 22 -12.20 -0.82 -0.80
CA PRO A 22 -11.45 -0.22 0.28
C PRO A 22 -10.02 0.00 -0.20
N THR A 23 -9.70 1.25 -0.32
CA THR A 23 -8.36 1.75 -0.55
C THR A 23 -7.81 2.29 0.76
N VAL A 24 -8.04 1.53 1.82
CA VAL A 24 -7.58 1.80 3.18
C VAL A 24 -6.37 0.94 3.48
N VAL A 25 -5.39 1.53 4.10
CA VAL A 25 -4.23 0.84 4.66
C VAL A 25 -4.21 1.12 6.15
N ASP A 26 -4.00 0.08 6.93
CA ASP A 26 -3.83 0.18 8.38
C ASP A 26 -2.38 -0.13 8.74
N VAL A 27 -1.77 0.79 9.50
CA VAL A 27 -0.38 0.66 9.97
C VAL A 27 -0.39 0.54 11.48
N HIS A 28 0.05 -0.60 11.97
CA HIS A 28 0.12 -0.92 13.39
C HIS A 28 1.53 -0.71 13.91
N CYS A 29 1.69 0.17 14.88
CA CYS A 29 2.96 0.49 15.52
C CYS A 29 2.90 0.14 17.00
N THR A 30 3.78 -0.73 17.46
CA THR A 30 3.89 -1.11 18.87
C THR A 30 5.05 -0.37 19.51
N LEU A 31 4.78 0.27 20.63
CA LEU A 31 5.77 1.02 21.41
C LEU A 31 6.28 0.21 22.60
N THR A 32 7.46 0.54 23.09
CA THR A 32 8.04 -0.04 24.32
C THR A 32 7.30 0.39 25.59
N LYS A 33 6.54 1.50 25.52
CA LYS A 33 5.86 2.07 26.67
C LYS A 33 4.39 2.38 26.35
N ARG A 34 3.60 2.44 27.41
CA ARG A 34 2.17 2.77 27.34
C ARG A 34 1.95 4.15 26.70
N VAL A 35 0.97 4.23 25.82
CA VAL A 35 0.57 5.46 25.13
C VAL A 35 -0.03 6.47 26.11
N VAL A 36 0.41 7.73 26.00
CA VAL A 36 -0.20 8.88 26.70
C VAL A 36 -1.12 9.64 25.75
N PRO A 37 -2.45 9.42 25.80
CA PRO A 37 -3.37 9.86 24.76
C PRO A 37 -3.37 11.37 24.51
N ARG A 38 -3.27 12.16 25.57
CA ARG A 38 -3.23 13.64 25.45
C ARG A 38 -2.00 14.12 24.68
N LYS A 39 -0.85 13.47 24.89
CA LYS A 39 0.40 13.79 24.20
C LYS A 39 0.35 13.33 22.74
N LEU A 40 -0.16 12.11 22.50
CA LEU A 40 -0.34 11.57 21.17
C LEU A 40 -1.30 12.43 20.33
N LYS A 41 -2.42 12.89 20.92
CA LYS A 41 -3.36 13.77 20.22
C LYS A 41 -2.73 15.10 19.79
N ALA A 42 -1.93 15.70 20.67
CA ALA A 42 -1.20 16.92 20.34
C ALA A 42 -0.18 16.68 19.24
N ALA A 43 0.57 15.58 19.31
CA ALA A 43 1.56 15.19 18.29
C ALA A 43 0.92 14.91 16.92
N LEU A 44 -0.23 14.25 16.88
CA LEU A 44 -1.01 14.06 15.65
C LEU A 44 -1.42 15.41 15.02
N GLY A 45 -1.81 16.38 15.85
CA GLY A 45 -2.11 17.73 15.39
C GLY A 45 -0.89 18.44 14.81
N ASP A 46 0.28 18.26 15.42
CA ASP A 46 1.54 18.83 14.94
C ASP A 46 1.97 18.17 13.62
N ALA A 47 1.93 16.83 13.54
CA ALA A 47 2.24 16.10 12.31
C ALA A 47 1.34 16.52 11.13
N LEU A 48 0.04 16.73 11.38
CA LEU A 48 -0.88 17.22 10.37
C LEU A 48 -0.60 18.68 9.95
N ARG A 49 0.11 19.47 10.75
CA ARG A 49 0.57 20.80 10.36
C ARG A 49 1.81 20.76 9.46
N VAL A 50 2.70 19.80 9.72
CA VAL A 50 3.88 19.55 8.87
C VAL A 50 3.46 19.00 7.52
N HIS A 51 2.69 17.92 7.51
CA HIS A 51 2.28 17.21 6.30
C HIS A 51 0.90 17.70 5.81
N THR A 52 0.88 18.75 5.00
CA THR A 52 -0.37 19.39 4.56
C THR A 52 -1.21 18.54 3.61
N ASN A 53 -0.59 17.61 2.87
CA ASN A 53 -1.27 16.65 2.01
C ASN A 53 -2.19 15.68 2.79
N PHE A 54 -1.95 15.45 4.07
CA PHE A 54 -2.82 14.61 4.91
C PHE A 54 -4.04 15.38 5.45
N ARG A 55 -4.11 16.69 5.28
CA ARG A 55 -5.26 17.53 5.69
C ARG A 55 -6.27 17.75 4.57
N ILE A 56 -6.40 16.84 3.65
CA ILE A 56 -7.31 16.98 2.53
C ILE A 56 -8.43 15.95 2.58
N ARG A 57 -9.53 16.31 1.93
CA ARG A 57 -10.61 15.39 1.61
C ARG A 57 -11.07 15.59 0.17
N PRO A 58 -11.59 14.56 -0.49
CA PRO A 58 -12.12 14.69 -1.83
C PRO A 58 -13.41 15.52 -1.84
N VAL A 59 -13.52 16.36 -2.83
CA VAL A 59 -14.76 17.06 -3.20
C VAL A 59 -14.94 16.96 -4.71
N VAL A 60 -16.16 17.01 -5.15
CA VAL A 60 -16.48 17.02 -6.59
C VAL A 60 -16.75 18.46 -7.00
N VAL A 61 -15.99 18.95 -7.98
CA VAL A 61 -16.20 20.25 -8.62
C VAL A 61 -16.40 20.00 -10.12
N GLY A 62 -17.58 20.33 -10.61
CA GLY A 62 -17.99 19.87 -11.95
C GLY A 62 -18.05 18.32 -11.99
N ASN A 63 -17.31 17.73 -12.91
CA ASN A 63 -17.23 16.28 -13.11
C ASN A 63 -15.84 15.71 -12.76
N MET A 64 -15.08 16.39 -11.89
CA MET A 64 -13.72 16.03 -11.50
C MET A 64 -13.57 16.02 -9.98
N PHE A 65 -12.64 15.20 -9.49
CA PHE A 65 -12.20 15.27 -8.10
C PHE A 65 -11.29 16.45 -7.87
N ARG A 66 -11.41 17.05 -6.68
CA ARG A 66 -10.53 18.09 -6.16
C ARG A 66 -10.27 17.83 -4.69
N ALA A 67 -9.17 18.33 -4.19
CA ALA A 67 -8.83 18.28 -2.77
C ALA A 67 -9.33 19.55 -2.05
N ALA A 68 -10.13 19.37 -1.02
CA ALA A 68 -10.50 20.44 -0.10
C ALA A 68 -9.63 20.36 1.16
N VAL A 69 -8.91 21.44 1.47
CA VAL A 69 -8.08 21.51 2.68
C VAL A 69 -8.98 21.60 3.91
N CYS A 70 -8.73 20.73 4.88
CA CYS A 70 -9.45 20.66 6.15
C CYS A 70 -8.73 21.46 7.23
N ASP A 71 -9.49 22.15 8.07
CA ASP A 71 -8.96 22.75 9.32
C ASP A 71 -8.96 21.67 10.42
N VAL A 72 -7.82 21.51 11.09
CA VAL A 72 -7.60 20.44 12.08
C VAL A 72 -7.44 21.02 13.47
N LYS A 73 -8.54 21.53 14.05
CA LYS A 73 -8.56 21.99 15.46
C LYS A 73 -8.56 20.82 16.45
N ASN A 74 -9.10 19.68 16.05
CA ASN A 74 -9.29 18.50 16.89
C ASN A 74 -8.95 17.23 16.11
N PRO A 75 -7.68 16.75 16.13
CA PRO A 75 -7.26 15.59 15.36
C PRO A 75 -8.06 14.34 15.72
N PRO A 76 -8.37 13.44 14.75
CA PRO A 76 -9.18 12.25 14.97
C PRO A 76 -8.37 11.13 15.63
N LEU A 77 -8.15 11.24 16.94
CA LEU A 77 -7.56 10.22 17.80
C LEU A 77 -8.64 9.60 18.68
N PHE A 78 -8.69 8.27 18.71
CA PHE A 78 -9.67 7.50 19.48
C PHE A 78 -8.98 6.36 20.26
N LYS A 79 -9.57 5.96 21.38
CA LYS A 79 -9.20 4.69 21.99
C LYS A 79 -9.73 3.57 21.10
N GLU A 80 -8.98 2.47 21.00
CA GLU A 80 -9.43 1.29 20.25
C GLU A 80 -10.72 0.73 20.87
N ASP A 81 -11.75 0.58 20.05
CA ASP A 81 -13.08 0.14 20.45
C ASP A 81 -13.71 -0.84 19.45
N GLY A 82 -12.91 -1.36 18.51
CA GLY A 82 -13.35 -2.27 17.44
C GLY A 82 -14.23 -1.62 16.37
N ARG A 83 -14.45 -0.29 16.43
CA ARG A 83 -15.32 0.41 15.50
C ARG A 83 -14.57 0.90 14.28
N VAL A 84 -15.01 0.48 13.13
CA VAL A 84 -14.59 1.07 11.85
C VAL A 84 -15.23 2.45 11.70
N ARG A 85 -14.41 3.46 11.38
CA ARG A 85 -14.83 4.86 11.24
C ARG A 85 -14.82 5.29 9.79
N HIS A 86 -15.88 5.95 9.34
CA HIS A 86 -16.00 6.38 7.95
C HIS A 86 -15.17 7.63 7.68
N MET A 87 -14.08 7.44 6.93
CA MET A 87 -13.15 8.52 6.57
C MET A 87 -13.81 9.61 5.72
N GLY A 88 -13.42 10.85 5.97
CA GLY A 88 -13.96 12.03 5.28
C GLY A 88 -15.33 12.48 5.77
N THR A 89 -15.89 11.83 6.79
CA THR A 89 -17.18 12.16 7.42
C THR A 89 -17.00 12.84 8.79
N ALA A 90 -18.09 13.03 9.51
CA ALA A 90 -18.04 13.55 10.88
C ALA A 90 -17.29 12.59 11.83
N ASP A 91 -17.30 11.27 11.56
CA ASP A 91 -16.60 10.25 12.36
C ASP A 91 -15.09 10.52 12.44
N THR A 92 -14.49 10.96 11.33
CA THR A 92 -13.08 11.33 11.27
C THR A 92 -12.86 12.84 11.16
N ARG A 93 -13.86 13.64 11.53
CA ARG A 93 -13.80 15.11 11.48
C ARG A 93 -13.48 15.67 10.09
N GLY A 94 -13.89 14.95 9.07
CA GLY A 94 -13.69 15.28 7.67
C GLY A 94 -12.34 14.87 7.10
N LEU A 95 -11.43 14.30 7.90
CA LEU A 95 -10.14 13.80 7.41
C LEU A 95 -10.26 12.40 6.79
N MET A 96 -9.33 12.13 5.88
CA MET A 96 -9.21 10.85 5.20
C MET A 96 -8.26 9.90 5.93
N LEU A 97 -8.03 10.15 7.21
CA LEU A 97 -7.30 9.31 8.14
C LEU A 97 -7.88 9.46 9.56
N TYR A 98 -7.62 8.48 10.39
CA TYR A 98 -7.78 8.57 11.84
C TYR A 98 -6.73 7.68 12.52
N VAL A 99 -6.55 7.89 13.82
CA VAL A 99 -5.62 7.12 14.63
C VAL A 99 -6.36 6.49 15.78
N THR A 100 -6.15 5.21 16.03
CA THR A 100 -6.55 4.54 17.25
C THR A 100 -5.36 4.22 18.12
N TYR A 101 -5.58 4.02 19.40
CA TYR A 101 -4.55 3.59 20.35
C TYR A 101 -5.14 2.66 21.40
N ASP A 102 -4.33 1.70 21.82
CA ASP A 102 -4.59 0.87 22.98
C ASP A 102 -3.25 0.61 23.69
N GLU A 103 -3.27 0.55 25.03
CA GLU A 103 -2.06 0.34 25.85
C GLU A 103 -0.75 0.92 25.27
N ASN A 104 0.00 0.13 24.53
CA ASN A 104 1.25 0.50 23.85
C ASN A 104 1.16 0.40 22.31
N HIS A 105 -0.02 0.22 21.77
CA HIS A 105 -0.26 0.14 20.33
C HIS A 105 -0.87 1.43 19.79
N ILE A 106 -0.43 1.81 18.59
CA ILE A 106 -0.97 2.91 17.80
C ILE A 106 -1.28 2.36 16.43
N THR A 107 -2.52 2.54 15.95
CA THR A 107 -2.89 2.18 14.58
C THR A 107 -3.27 3.42 13.80
N LEU A 108 -2.60 3.64 12.67
CA LEU A 108 -2.97 4.65 11.68
C LEU A 108 -3.85 4.00 10.63
N HIS A 109 -5.07 4.46 10.51
CA HIS A 109 -6.01 4.09 9.47
C HIS A 109 -6.03 5.21 8.44
N PHE A 110 -5.72 4.91 7.18
CA PHE A 110 -5.65 5.95 6.17
C PHE A 110 -6.15 5.53 4.80
N PHE A 111 -6.66 6.49 4.07
CA PHE A 111 -7.02 6.35 2.69
C PHE A 111 -5.78 6.45 1.80
N HIS A 112 -5.53 5.44 0.97
CA HIS A 112 -4.32 5.34 0.12
C HIS A 112 -4.14 6.52 -0.85
N GLY A 113 -5.22 7.22 -1.21
CA GLY A 113 -5.15 8.43 -2.02
C GLY A 113 -4.51 9.64 -1.33
N LEU A 114 -4.09 9.54 -0.06
CA LEU A 114 -3.29 10.56 0.61
C LEU A 114 -1.80 10.39 0.36
N SER A 115 -1.35 9.13 0.28
CA SER A 115 0.06 8.78 0.16
C SER A 115 0.22 7.28 -0.09
N ASP A 116 1.42 6.87 -0.50
CA ASP A 116 1.87 5.47 -0.41
C ASP A 116 2.43 5.14 0.98
N PHE A 117 2.82 3.87 1.16
CA PHE A 117 3.29 3.39 2.46
C PHE A 117 4.53 4.14 2.96
N ARG A 118 5.48 4.51 2.09
CA ARG A 118 6.68 5.28 2.49
C ARG A 118 6.34 6.69 2.97
N GLY A 119 5.45 7.38 2.28
CA GLY A 119 4.99 8.69 2.73
C GLY A 119 4.23 8.62 4.06
N PHE A 120 3.51 7.51 4.31
CA PHE A 120 2.90 7.27 5.62
C PHE A 120 3.92 6.98 6.71
N CYS A 121 4.98 6.23 6.42
CA CYS A 121 6.07 6.05 7.38
C CYS A 121 6.74 7.38 7.73
N ALA A 122 6.88 8.31 6.77
CA ALA A 122 7.37 9.65 7.04
C ALA A 122 6.41 10.44 7.94
N PHE A 123 5.09 10.35 7.69
CA PHE A 123 4.07 10.96 8.56
C PHE A 123 4.09 10.37 9.97
N LEU A 124 4.16 9.05 10.09
CA LEU A 124 4.26 8.36 11.38
C LEU A 124 5.52 8.76 12.13
N ASN A 125 6.68 8.82 11.46
CA ASN A 125 7.92 9.29 12.05
C ASN A 125 7.78 10.71 12.61
N THR A 126 7.23 11.62 11.84
CA THR A 126 6.94 12.99 12.28
C THR A 126 6.04 13.00 13.52
N MET A 127 4.97 12.21 13.52
CA MET A 127 4.07 12.11 14.68
C MET A 127 4.78 11.54 15.91
N LEU A 128 5.62 10.52 15.76
CA LEU A 128 6.38 9.92 16.86
C LEU A 128 7.43 10.90 17.41
N ARG A 129 8.12 11.65 16.57
CA ARG A 129 9.07 12.71 17.01
C ARG A 129 8.38 13.74 17.89
N PHE A 130 7.26 14.30 17.45
CA PHE A 130 6.46 15.21 18.28
C PHE A 130 5.95 14.54 19.56
N TYR A 131 5.54 13.27 19.47
CA TYR A 131 5.02 12.54 20.63
C TYR A 131 6.09 12.35 21.72
N PHE A 132 7.26 11.84 21.36
CA PHE A 132 8.35 11.60 22.32
C PHE A 132 8.95 12.92 22.85
N HIS A 133 9.05 13.94 22.00
CA HIS A 133 9.44 15.27 22.46
C HIS A 133 8.49 15.81 23.55
N LYS A 134 7.17 15.65 23.35
CA LYS A 134 6.15 16.02 24.35
C LYS A 134 6.20 15.15 25.61
N LEU A 135 6.80 13.98 25.57
CA LEU A 135 7.07 13.12 26.73
C LEU A 135 8.35 13.53 27.48
N GLY A 136 9.04 14.57 27.07
CA GLY A 136 10.25 15.10 27.71
C GLY A 136 11.56 14.67 27.06
N LYS A 137 11.50 14.06 25.86
CA LYS A 137 12.67 13.73 25.03
C LYS A 137 13.04 14.94 24.17
N THR A 138 13.59 15.96 24.81
CA THR A 138 13.84 17.27 24.16
C THR A 138 15.02 17.25 23.20
N GLU A 139 15.86 16.22 23.27
CA GLU A 139 16.95 15.95 22.33
C GLU A 139 16.49 15.56 20.92
N ILE A 140 15.24 15.13 20.79
CA ILE A 140 14.67 14.73 19.48
C ILE A 140 14.43 15.97 18.63
N GLU A 141 15.09 16.03 17.48
CA GLU A 141 14.90 17.08 16.49
C GLU A 141 13.50 17.01 15.90
N LEU A 142 12.82 18.16 15.91
CA LEU A 142 11.47 18.28 15.36
C LEU A 142 11.53 18.70 13.89
N PRO A 143 10.73 18.06 13.03
CA PRO A 143 10.67 18.43 11.63
C PRO A 143 10.00 19.80 11.47
N GLU A 144 10.59 20.64 10.63
CA GLU A 144 9.99 21.91 10.22
C GLU A 144 8.75 21.67 9.35
N PRO A 145 7.78 22.57 9.36
CA PRO A 145 6.65 22.50 8.46
C PRO A 145 7.12 22.47 7.00
N ASP A 146 6.78 21.43 6.27
CA ASP A 146 7.08 21.37 4.86
C ASP A 146 6.28 22.45 4.11
N SER A 147 7.00 23.43 3.59
CA SER A 147 6.42 24.52 2.79
C SER A 147 6.09 24.10 1.36
N LYS A 148 6.58 22.92 0.96
CA LYS A 148 6.35 22.37 -0.38
C LYS A 148 5.04 21.60 -0.39
N ASP A 149 4.07 22.05 -1.16
CA ASP A 149 2.92 21.23 -1.55
C ASP A 149 3.46 19.94 -2.21
N ALA A 150 2.80 18.81 -1.96
CA ALA A 150 3.21 17.54 -2.54
C ALA A 150 3.46 17.68 -4.05
N ILE A 151 4.68 17.40 -4.47
CA ILE A 151 5.09 17.50 -5.87
C ILE A 151 4.37 16.40 -6.65
N PRO A 152 3.69 16.71 -7.77
CA PRO A 152 3.00 15.71 -8.57
C PRO A 152 4.01 14.74 -9.18
N CYS A 153 4.08 13.52 -8.67
CA CYS A 153 5.08 12.53 -9.07
C CYS A 153 5.00 12.18 -10.56
N PHE A 154 3.82 11.76 -11.01
CA PHE A 154 3.65 11.29 -12.39
C PHE A 154 3.79 12.42 -13.39
N GLU A 155 3.27 13.59 -13.07
CA GLU A 155 3.38 14.78 -13.92
C GLU A 155 4.85 15.15 -14.13
N ASN A 156 5.67 15.18 -13.08
CA ASN A 156 7.09 15.49 -13.18
C ASN A 156 7.87 14.46 -14.01
N ILE A 157 7.55 13.16 -13.82
CA ILE A 157 8.18 12.10 -14.64
C ILE A 157 7.84 12.29 -16.12
N LEU A 158 6.58 12.59 -16.44
CA LEU A 158 6.13 12.75 -17.82
C LEU A 158 6.64 14.03 -18.46
N GLU A 159 6.74 15.13 -17.70
CA GLU A 159 7.30 16.40 -18.16
C GLU A 159 8.81 16.30 -18.45
N ALA A 160 9.54 15.51 -17.65
CA ALA A 160 10.96 15.24 -17.91
C ALA A 160 11.20 14.45 -19.21
N GLY A 161 10.16 13.77 -19.71
CA GLY A 161 10.24 12.98 -20.95
C GLY A 161 10.83 11.59 -20.77
N ALA A 162 10.79 10.79 -21.83
CA ALA A 162 11.30 9.42 -21.80
C ALA A 162 12.83 9.43 -21.71
N PRO A 163 13.43 8.74 -20.71
CA PRO A 163 14.89 8.69 -20.56
C PRO A 163 15.59 7.89 -21.68
N GLY A 164 14.85 7.08 -22.44
CA GLY A 164 15.38 6.26 -23.53
C GLY A 164 14.31 5.38 -24.16
N GLN A 165 14.74 4.39 -24.93
CA GLN A 165 13.84 3.39 -25.51
C GLN A 165 13.54 2.31 -24.46
N PRO A 166 12.27 1.88 -24.31
CA PRO A 166 11.91 0.83 -23.36
C PRO A 166 12.58 -0.50 -23.75
N LEU A 167 13.06 -1.23 -22.77
CA LEU A 167 13.51 -2.60 -22.93
C LEU A 167 12.33 -3.55 -23.02
N GLY A 168 12.56 -4.77 -23.52
CA GLY A 168 11.53 -5.79 -23.57
C GLY A 168 10.96 -6.07 -22.17
N MET A 169 9.66 -5.83 -21.99
CA MET A 169 8.93 -6.10 -20.75
C MET A 169 8.12 -7.38 -20.90
N PHE A 170 7.98 -8.11 -19.80
CA PHE A 170 6.99 -9.16 -19.73
C PHE A 170 5.58 -8.54 -19.80
N ASN A 171 4.80 -8.96 -20.80
CA ASN A 171 3.41 -8.54 -20.96
C ASN A 171 2.47 -9.69 -20.57
N PRO A 172 1.78 -9.62 -19.42
CA PRO A 172 0.88 -10.68 -18.98
C PRO A 172 -0.25 -10.98 -19.98
N SER A 173 -0.68 -9.99 -20.77
CA SER A 173 -1.80 -10.16 -21.72
C SER A 173 -1.50 -11.13 -22.86
N ASP A 174 -0.23 -11.49 -23.07
CA ASP A 174 0.19 -12.43 -24.10
C ASP A 174 0.21 -13.90 -23.61
N HIS A 175 -0.26 -14.12 -22.36
CA HIS A 175 -0.13 -15.41 -21.68
C HIS A 175 -1.42 -15.85 -20.99
N ASP A 176 -1.57 -17.17 -20.80
CA ASP A 176 -2.63 -17.75 -19.96
C ASP A 176 -2.19 -17.66 -18.48
N ILE A 177 -2.84 -16.80 -17.71
CA ILE A 177 -2.50 -16.51 -16.33
C ILE A 177 -3.30 -17.42 -15.39
N PHE A 178 -2.61 -17.94 -14.38
CA PHE A 178 -3.24 -18.68 -13.31
C PHE A 178 -3.96 -17.74 -12.34
N HIS A 179 -5.23 -18.04 -12.05
CA HIS A 179 -6.01 -17.34 -11.03
C HIS A 179 -6.34 -18.29 -9.90
N ILE A 180 -6.12 -17.84 -8.66
CA ILE A 180 -6.46 -18.60 -7.47
C ILE A 180 -7.97 -18.87 -7.48
N PRO A 181 -8.43 -20.15 -7.46
CA PRO A 181 -9.84 -20.50 -7.52
C PRO A 181 -10.50 -20.30 -6.16
N GLU A 182 -11.10 -19.12 -5.93
CA GLU A 182 -11.70 -18.77 -4.66
C GLU A 182 -13.20 -18.48 -4.78
N GLU A 183 -14.01 -19.23 -4.05
CA GLU A 183 -15.48 -19.14 -4.08
C GLU A 183 -15.98 -17.76 -3.66
N ASN A 184 -15.28 -17.11 -2.73
CA ASN A 184 -15.67 -15.80 -2.19
C ASN A 184 -15.01 -14.62 -2.87
N PHE A 185 -14.04 -14.88 -3.76
CA PHE A 185 -13.34 -13.82 -4.47
C PHE A 185 -14.31 -13.02 -5.36
N GLY A 186 -14.39 -11.73 -5.11
CA GLY A 186 -15.34 -10.84 -5.80
C GLY A 186 -16.64 -10.59 -5.06
N LYS A 187 -16.97 -11.33 -4.01
CA LYS A 187 -17.96 -10.87 -3.04
C LYS A 187 -17.37 -9.62 -2.35
N LYS A 188 -18.17 -8.55 -2.28
CA LYS A 188 -17.78 -7.30 -1.63
C LYS A 188 -17.80 -7.51 -0.12
N THR A 189 -16.75 -8.09 0.41
CA THR A 189 -16.59 -8.21 1.85
C THR A 189 -15.50 -7.26 2.34
N THR A 190 -15.80 -6.52 3.38
CA THR A 190 -14.83 -5.73 4.14
C THR A 190 -14.21 -6.54 5.27
N MET A 191 -14.79 -7.71 5.54
CA MET A 191 -14.25 -8.69 6.45
C MET A 191 -13.36 -9.66 5.69
N GLN A 192 -12.06 -9.62 5.96
CA GLN A 192 -11.07 -10.45 5.28
C GLN A 192 -10.22 -11.20 6.30
N HIS A 193 -9.73 -12.38 5.92
CA HIS A 193 -8.86 -13.17 6.78
C HIS A 193 -7.42 -12.67 6.66
N ILE A 194 -6.77 -12.41 7.79
CA ILE A 194 -5.38 -11.94 7.85
C ILE A 194 -4.50 -12.95 8.56
N VAL A 195 -3.34 -13.17 7.94
CA VAL A 195 -2.26 -13.98 8.48
C VAL A 195 -0.97 -13.17 8.44
N GLU A 196 -0.15 -13.26 9.47
CA GLU A 196 1.18 -12.68 9.53
C GLU A 196 2.25 -13.77 9.52
N ILE A 197 3.28 -13.58 8.69
CA ILE A 197 4.47 -14.44 8.66
C ILE A 197 5.66 -13.57 9.05
N ASP A 198 6.27 -13.91 10.19
CA ASP A 198 7.45 -13.25 10.73
C ASP A 198 8.73 -13.96 10.29
N VAL A 199 9.53 -13.30 9.48
CA VAL A 199 10.75 -13.88 8.90
C VAL A 199 11.97 -13.18 9.50
N PRO A 200 12.90 -13.91 10.17
CA PRO A 200 14.16 -13.35 10.60
C PRO A 200 14.92 -12.74 9.42
N ILE A 201 15.24 -11.44 9.52
CA ILE A 201 15.76 -10.70 8.36
C ILE A 201 17.19 -11.11 7.97
N GLU A 202 18.07 -11.36 8.93
CA GLU A 202 19.47 -11.68 8.63
C GLU A 202 19.63 -13.00 7.86
N PRO A 203 18.95 -14.12 8.25
CA PRO A 203 18.95 -15.33 7.44
C PRO A 203 18.36 -15.13 6.04
N LEU A 204 17.28 -14.35 5.92
CA LEU A 204 16.68 -14.03 4.61
C LEU A 204 17.64 -13.23 3.72
N LEU A 205 18.33 -12.24 4.28
CA LEU A 205 19.32 -11.45 3.55
C LEU A 205 20.53 -12.31 3.14
N ALA A 206 20.99 -13.19 4.03
CA ALA A 206 22.09 -14.12 3.73
C ALA A 206 21.71 -15.08 2.60
N LEU A 207 20.51 -15.67 2.67
CA LEU A 207 19.95 -16.52 1.61
C LEU A 207 19.83 -15.78 0.28
N SER A 208 19.25 -14.58 0.27
CA SER A 208 19.07 -13.79 -0.95
C SER A 208 20.40 -13.41 -1.59
N ARG A 209 21.38 -12.98 -0.79
CA ARG A 209 22.74 -12.64 -1.29
C ARG A 209 23.49 -13.86 -1.79
N GLY A 210 23.40 -14.98 -1.06
CA GLY A 210 23.99 -16.27 -1.48
C GLY A 210 23.44 -16.75 -2.80
N ASN A 211 22.20 -16.37 -3.12
CA ASN A 211 21.53 -16.65 -4.37
C ASN A 211 21.71 -15.54 -5.44
N GLU A 212 22.68 -14.66 -5.29
CA GLU A 212 22.91 -13.51 -6.20
C GLU A 212 21.61 -12.72 -6.51
N SER A 213 20.71 -12.62 -5.52
CA SER A 213 19.39 -12.05 -5.65
C SER A 213 19.12 -10.98 -4.59
N SER A 214 17.87 -10.61 -4.41
CA SER A 214 17.40 -9.72 -3.38
C SER A 214 16.11 -10.25 -2.74
N VAL A 215 15.66 -9.61 -1.67
CA VAL A 215 14.51 -10.07 -0.88
C VAL A 215 13.26 -10.28 -1.73
N VAL A 216 12.92 -9.32 -2.61
CA VAL A 216 11.67 -9.37 -3.40
C VAL A 216 11.63 -10.57 -4.35
N PRO A 217 12.62 -10.81 -5.22
CA PRO A 217 12.64 -12.01 -6.06
C PRO A 217 12.64 -13.31 -5.26
N THR A 218 13.35 -13.35 -4.13
CA THR A 218 13.37 -14.54 -3.24
C THR A 218 11.97 -14.84 -2.68
N ILE A 219 11.23 -13.81 -2.25
CA ILE A 219 9.85 -13.98 -1.81
C ILE A 219 8.95 -14.46 -2.98
N HIS A 220 9.10 -13.89 -4.17
CA HIS A 220 8.35 -14.36 -5.35
C HIS A 220 8.67 -15.83 -5.70
N ALA A 221 9.90 -16.29 -5.48
CA ALA A 221 10.27 -17.69 -5.66
C ALA A 221 9.52 -18.60 -4.67
N PHE A 222 9.41 -18.21 -3.41
CA PHE A 222 8.59 -18.93 -2.41
C PHE A 222 7.11 -18.91 -2.77
N MET A 223 6.59 -17.74 -3.16
CA MET A 223 5.18 -17.58 -3.53
C MET A 223 4.80 -18.47 -4.71
N GLY A 224 5.58 -18.46 -5.80
CA GLY A 224 5.30 -19.29 -6.98
C GLY A 224 5.25 -20.77 -6.63
N ARG A 225 6.21 -21.24 -5.83
CA ARG A 225 6.27 -22.64 -5.39
C ARG A 225 5.12 -23.01 -4.46
N ALA A 226 4.77 -22.16 -3.51
CA ALA A 226 3.64 -22.40 -2.60
C ALA A 226 2.31 -22.48 -3.37
N ILE A 227 2.10 -21.63 -4.36
CA ILE A 227 0.90 -21.65 -5.20
C ILE A 227 0.84 -22.96 -6.00
N ARG A 228 1.93 -23.38 -6.62
CA ARG A 228 1.99 -24.65 -7.37
C ARG A 228 1.80 -25.88 -6.50
N LYS A 229 2.27 -25.86 -5.25
CA LYS A 229 2.01 -26.93 -4.29
C LYS A 229 0.56 -26.97 -3.79
N THR A 230 -0.12 -25.84 -3.83
CA THR A 230 -1.50 -25.70 -3.32
C THR A 230 -2.53 -26.02 -4.40
N TYR A 231 -2.25 -25.66 -5.65
CA TYR A 231 -3.21 -25.72 -6.74
C TYR A 231 -2.63 -26.44 -7.97
N ASP A 232 -3.51 -27.04 -8.76
CA ASP A 232 -3.17 -27.51 -10.10
C ASP A 232 -3.08 -26.31 -11.06
N VAL A 233 -1.89 -25.81 -11.25
CA VAL A 233 -1.61 -24.64 -12.09
C VAL A 233 -1.47 -25.02 -13.57
N GLY A 234 -1.06 -26.24 -13.86
CA GLY A 234 -0.75 -26.70 -15.22
C GLY A 234 0.36 -25.85 -15.87
N GLU A 235 0.19 -25.53 -17.13
CA GLU A 235 1.12 -24.71 -17.94
C GLU A 235 0.92 -23.20 -17.74
N LYS A 236 -0.10 -22.77 -16.98
CA LYS A 236 -0.40 -21.36 -16.75
C LYS A 236 0.73 -20.66 -15.99
N ILE A 237 0.84 -19.36 -16.23
CA ILE A 237 1.83 -18.52 -15.56
C ILE A 237 1.23 -17.91 -14.29
N ILE A 238 1.94 -18.03 -13.18
CA ILE A 238 1.63 -17.29 -11.95
C ILE A 238 2.24 -15.90 -12.08
N VAL A 239 1.49 -14.84 -11.84
CA VAL A 239 1.99 -13.46 -11.97
C VAL A 239 1.76 -12.70 -10.68
N GLY A 240 2.85 -12.25 -10.06
CA GLY A 240 2.83 -11.35 -8.91
C GLY A 240 2.78 -9.89 -9.35
N TYR A 241 1.88 -9.09 -8.75
CA TYR A 241 1.90 -7.63 -8.82
C TYR A 241 2.91 -7.09 -7.81
N THR A 242 3.83 -6.24 -8.25
CA THR A 242 4.90 -5.70 -7.40
C THR A 242 4.99 -4.19 -7.55
N PRO A 243 4.59 -3.40 -6.55
CA PRO A 243 4.83 -1.96 -6.52
C PRO A 243 6.33 -1.65 -6.41
N VAL A 244 6.72 -0.56 -7.06
CA VAL A 244 8.07 -0.01 -7.01
C VAL A 244 8.02 1.47 -6.65
N ASP A 245 8.89 1.90 -5.73
CA ASP A 245 9.06 3.30 -5.38
C ASP A 245 9.81 4.04 -6.49
N LEU A 246 9.19 5.07 -7.05
CA LEU A 246 9.75 5.85 -8.16
C LEU A 246 10.72 6.93 -7.68
N ARG A 247 10.72 7.30 -6.39
CA ARG A 247 11.54 8.38 -5.85
C ARG A 247 13.03 8.19 -6.08
N PRO A 248 13.63 7.01 -5.74
CA PRO A 248 15.06 6.80 -5.96
C PRO A 248 15.42 6.66 -7.44
N ILE A 249 14.47 6.25 -8.28
CA ILE A 249 14.71 5.99 -9.71
C ILE A 249 14.70 7.29 -10.51
N PHE A 250 13.79 8.20 -10.19
CA PHE A 250 13.64 9.49 -10.87
C PHE A 250 14.14 10.68 -10.04
N HIS A 251 14.83 10.42 -8.91
CA HIS A 251 15.54 11.41 -8.09
C HIS A 251 14.69 12.58 -7.60
N PHE A 252 13.57 12.31 -6.99
CA PHE A 252 12.74 13.34 -6.36
C PHE A 252 12.31 12.95 -4.95
N GLU A 253 11.92 13.96 -4.16
CA GLU A 253 11.35 13.79 -2.83
C GLU A 253 9.85 14.13 -2.86
N ASN A 254 9.03 13.28 -2.28
CA ASN A 254 7.59 13.46 -2.20
C ASN A 254 7.00 12.62 -1.06
N SER A 255 6.04 13.16 -0.35
CA SER A 255 5.26 12.44 0.66
C SER A 255 3.89 11.93 0.14
N GLY A 256 3.55 12.18 -1.13
CA GLY A 256 2.36 11.63 -1.81
C GLY A 256 2.60 10.25 -2.40
N ASN A 257 1.66 9.77 -3.24
CA ASN A 257 1.82 8.52 -3.96
C ASN A 257 2.89 8.66 -5.05
N SER A 258 3.91 7.82 -4.98
CA SER A 258 5.07 7.83 -5.86
C SER A 258 5.48 6.41 -6.25
N SER A 259 4.52 5.55 -6.49
CA SER A 259 4.74 4.17 -6.88
C SER A 259 4.15 3.85 -8.26
N SER A 260 4.85 3.02 -8.99
CA SER A 260 4.37 2.27 -10.15
C SER A 260 4.38 0.78 -9.80
N ASN A 261 4.17 -0.08 -10.78
CA ASN A 261 4.18 -1.52 -10.56
C ASN A 261 4.70 -2.26 -11.78
N PHE A 262 5.10 -3.50 -11.58
CA PHE A 262 5.40 -4.42 -12.67
C PHE A 262 4.99 -5.85 -12.33
N PRO A 263 4.69 -6.66 -13.35
CA PRO A 263 4.39 -8.07 -13.20
C PRO A 263 5.67 -8.89 -13.04
N ILE A 264 5.67 -9.82 -12.10
CA ILE A 264 6.73 -10.83 -11.91
C ILE A 264 6.18 -12.20 -12.26
N PRO A 265 6.55 -12.80 -13.39
CA PRO A 265 6.06 -14.10 -13.80
C PRO A 265 6.80 -15.24 -13.10
N TYR A 266 6.08 -16.30 -12.74
CA TYR A 266 6.62 -17.59 -12.32
C TYR A 266 6.03 -18.66 -13.22
N THR A 267 6.89 -19.33 -13.98
CA THR A 267 6.48 -20.35 -14.99
C THR A 267 6.75 -21.77 -14.49
N GLU A 268 6.12 -22.77 -15.12
CA GLU A 268 6.34 -24.17 -14.84
C GLU A 268 7.83 -24.58 -14.95
N LYS A 269 8.57 -24.00 -15.90
CA LYS A 269 10.00 -24.27 -16.07
C LYS A 269 10.81 -23.99 -14.80
N MET A 270 10.37 -23.03 -13.99
CA MET A 270 11.03 -22.68 -12.73
C MET A 270 10.88 -23.75 -11.65
N ASP A 271 9.95 -24.69 -11.77
CA ASP A 271 9.83 -25.80 -10.82
C ASP A 271 11.03 -26.75 -10.86
N ARG A 272 11.73 -26.77 -12.02
CA ARG A 272 12.94 -27.58 -12.22
C ARG A 272 14.20 -26.93 -11.65
N TYR A 273 14.11 -25.64 -11.34
CA TYR A 273 15.21 -24.87 -10.78
C TYR A 273 15.25 -25.02 -9.25
N ASP A 274 16.42 -24.96 -8.68
CA ASP A 274 16.56 -24.79 -7.24
C ASP A 274 16.16 -23.36 -6.81
N LEU A 275 16.21 -23.05 -5.51
CA LEU A 275 15.82 -21.75 -5.02
C LEU A 275 16.76 -20.64 -5.52
N ASN A 276 18.06 -20.95 -5.68
CA ASN A 276 19.06 -20.02 -6.18
C ASN A 276 18.74 -19.60 -7.62
N GLU A 277 18.64 -20.58 -8.51
CA GLU A 277 18.34 -20.36 -9.92
C GLU A 277 17.03 -19.60 -10.12
N ARG A 278 15.98 -19.94 -9.37
CA ARG A 278 14.70 -19.24 -9.41
C ARG A 278 14.84 -17.76 -8.99
N SER A 279 15.54 -17.53 -7.88
CA SER A 279 15.71 -16.19 -7.34
C SER A 279 16.55 -15.30 -8.28
N MET A 280 17.60 -15.85 -8.89
CA MET A 280 18.40 -15.18 -9.91
C MET A 280 17.57 -14.82 -11.15
N TYR A 281 16.79 -15.78 -11.65
CA TYR A 281 15.96 -15.55 -12.83
C TYR A 281 14.93 -14.44 -12.59
N LEU A 282 14.24 -14.50 -11.44
CA LEU A 282 13.25 -13.50 -11.04
C LEU A 282 13.91 -12.13 -10.79
N ARG A 283 15.16 -12.12 -10.30
CA ARG A 283 15.95 -10.90 -10.14
C ARG A 283 16.23 -10.26 -11.50
N SER A 284 16.63 -11.02 -12.49
CA SER A 284 16.90 -10.51 -13.84
C SER A 284 15.65 -9.86 -14.46
N ILE A 285 14.47 -10.47 -14.27
CA ILE A 285 13.20 -9.89 -14.73
C ILE A 285 12.93 -8.57 -14.01
N LEU A 286 13.10 -8.54 -12.69
CA LEU A 286 12.87 -7.35 -11.88
C LEU A 286 13.78 -6.21 -12.34
N ASP A 287 15.06 -6.50 -12.58
CA ASP A 287 16.06 -5.51 -13.01
C ASP A 287 15.71 -4.91 -14.39
N ILE A 288 15.23 -5.72 -15.33
CA ILE A 288 14.78 -5.21 -16.64
C ILE A 288 13.52 -4.35 -16.46
N GLN A 289 12.54 -4.82 -15.72
CA GLN A 289 11.25 -4.11 -15.59
C GLN A 289 11.35 -2.82 -14.78
N SER A 290 12.32 -2.73 -13.87
CA SER A 290 12.57 -1.52 -13.06
C SER A 290 13.43 -0.46 -13.74
N GLN A 291 13.84 -0.67 -15.00
CA GLN A 291 14.57 0.36 -15.75
C GLN A 291 13.71 1.63 -15.91
N PRO A 292 14.30 2.83 -15.82
CA PRO A 292 13.56 4.09 -15.90
C PRO A 292 12.68 4.21 -17.15
N GLU A 293 13.16 3.70 -18.31
CA GLU A 293 12.44 3.71 -19.58
C GLU A 293 11.14 2.91 -19.50
N ASN A 294 11.20 1.74 -18.90
CA ASN A 294 10.06 0.85 -18.73
C ASN A 294 9.04 1.44 -17.73
N LEU A 295 9.53 2.02 -16.64
CA LEU A 295 8.69 2.67 -15.64
C LEU A 295 8.02 3.94 -16.18
N TYR A 296 8.75 4.74 -16.97
CA TYR A 296 8.18 5.88 -17.68
C TYR A 296 6.99 5.47 -18.54
N MET A 297 7.15 4.40 -19.33
CA MET A 297 6.07 3.89 -20.18
C MET A 297 4.88 3.40 -19.37
N LYS A 298 5.11 2.76 -18.23
CA LYS A 298 4.03 2.33 -17.30
C LYS A 298 3.26 3.52 -16.73
N VAL A 299 3.96 4.55 -16.27
CA VAL A 299 3.35 5.79 -15.77
C VAL A 299 2.51 6.46 -16.87
N LYS A 300 3.08 6.54 -18.08
CA LYS A 300 2.40 7.10 -19.25
C LYS A 300 1.12 6.34 -19.60
N TYR A 301 1.19 5.01 -19.72
CA TYR A 301 0.01 4.20 -20.05
C TYR A 301 -1.08 4.27 -18.99
N ALA A 302 -0.70 4.23 -17.71
CA ALA A 302 -1.66 4.34 -16.61
C ALA A 302 -2.40 5.70 -16.65
N ARG A 303 -1.65 6.79 -16.86
CA ARG A 303 -2.22 8.12 -17.00
C ARG A 303 -3.15 8.22 -18.22
N ASP A 304 -2.67 7.83 -19.38
CA ASP A 304 -3.42 7.97 -20.63
C ASP A 304 -4.73 7.16 -20.60
N ALA A 305 -4.71 5.94 -20.05
CA ALA A 305 -5.88 5.10 -19.91
C ALA A 305 -6.97 5.72 -18.99
N ILE A 306 -6.54 6.32 -17.88
CA ILE A 306 -7.49 6.95 -16.95
C ILE A 306 -7.99 8.28 -17.49
N MET A 307 -7.10 9.11 -18.05
CA MET A 307 -7.47 10.42 -18.60
C MET A 307 -8.41 10.29 -19.79
N ALA A 308 -8.26 9.24 -20.60
CA ALA A 308 -9.20 8.92 -21.68
C ALA A 308 -10.65 8.78 -21.22
N VAL A 309 -10.90 8.49 -19.97
CA VAL A 309 -12.25 8.42 -19.37
C VAL A 309 -12.52 9.67 -18.51
N ALA A 310 -11.54 10.11 -17.70
CA ALA A 310 -11.71 11.19 -16.74
C ALA A 310 -12.03 12.54 -17.41
N GLU A 311 -11.51 12.81 -18.60
CA GLU A 311 -11.74 14.05 -19.36
C GLU A 311 -13.08 14.08 -20.12
N LYS A 312 -13.75 12.94 -20.29
CA LYS A 312 -15.04 12.91 -20.99
C LYS A 312 -16.10 13.75 -20.25
N PRO A 313 -17.03 14.39 -20.95
CA PRO A 313 -18.13 15.17 -20.37
C PRO A 313 -19.22 14.25 -19.79
N LEU A 314 -18.85 13.27 -18.99
CA LEU A 314 -19.75 12.29 -18.39
C LEU A 314 -19.94 12.59 -16.89
N PRO A 315 -21.10 12.19 -16.30
CA PRO A 315 -21.28 12.24 -14.85
C PRO A 315 -20.18 11.47 -14.12
N ILE A 316 -19.72 12.02 -13.00
CA ILE A 316 -18.61 11.43 -12.24
C ILE A 316 -18.85 9.98 -11.83
N GLY A 317 -20.11 9.61 -11.49
CA GLY A 317 -20.45 8.24 -11.14
C GLY A 317 -20.29 7.25 -12.30
N LEU A 318 -20.53 7.67 -13.54
CA LEU A 318 -20.31 6.85 -14.72
C LEU A 318 -18.82 6.70 -15.02
N LYS A 319 -18.06 7.79 -14.98
CA LYS A 319 -16.59 7.77 -15.11
C LYS A 319 -15.98 6.79 -14.11
N THR A 320 -16.37 6.89 -12.84
CA THR A 320 -15.92 6.01 -11.77
C THR A 320 -16.20 4.55 -12.07
N THR A 321 -17.43 4.25 -12.52
CA THR A 321 -17.80 2.87 -12.86
C THR A 321 -16.93 2.34 -14.01
N MET A 322 -16.69 3.15 -15.03
CA MET A 322 -15.84 2.76 -16.17
C MET A 322 -14.40 2.51 -15.75
N ILE A 323 -13.78 3.44 -14.99
CA ILE A 323 -12.40 3.32 -14.54
C ILE A 323 -12.25 2.12 -13.58
N THR A 324 -13.16 1.99 -12.61
CA THR A 324 -13.08 0.90 -11.63
C THR A 324 -13.29 -0.47 -12.28
N ASN A 325 -14.28 -0.60 -13.16
CA ASN A 325 -14.54 -1.89 -13.81
C ASN A 325 -13.43 -2.25 -14.80
N GLY A 326 -12.92 -1.26 -15.54
CA GLY A 326 -11.78 -1.46 -16.46
C GLY A 326 -10.52 -1.89 -15.71
N GLY A 327 -10.14 -1.16 -14.65
CA GLY A 327 -8.98 -1.48 -13.84
C GLY A 327 -9.10 -2.86 -13.16
N ARG A 328 -10.27 -3.18 -12.57
CA ARG A 328 -10.51 -4.48 -11.97
C ARG A 328 -10.43 -5.64 -12.95
N LYS A 329 -11.02 -5.46 -14.14
CA LYS A 329 -10.97 -6.48 -15.16
C LYS A 329 -9.53 -6.73 -15.55
N LEU A 330 -8.78 -5.69 -15.81
CA LEU A 330 -7.36 -5.77 -16.16
C LEU A 330 -6.56 -6.45 -15.04
N ASP A 331 -6.66 -5.97 -13.80
CA ASP A 331 -5.92 -6.54 -12.65
C ASP A 331 -6.21 -8.04 -12.47
N ARG A 332 -7.48 -8.44 -12.57
CA ARG A 332 -7.88 -9.84 -12.44
C ARG A 332 -7.44 -10.72 -13.59
N GLU A 333 -7.31 -10.16 -14.78
CA GLU A 333 -6.87 -10.91 -15.96
C GLU A 333 -5.36 -11.11 -15.99
N ILE A 334 -4.59 -10.24 -15.32
CA ILE A 334 -3.12 -10.23 -15.44
C ILE A 334 -2.36 -10.60 -14.16
N TYR A 335 -3.02 -10.66 -12.99
CA TYR A 335 -2.32 -10.95 -11.74
C TYR A 335 -2.96 -12.07 -10.94
N THR A 336 -2.10 -12.94 -10.38
CA THR A 336 -2.49 -14.01 -9.46
C THR A 336 -2.58 -13.51 -8.02
N TYR A 337 -1.62 -12.67 -7.59
CA TYR A 337 -1.52 -12.08 -6.25
C TYR A 337 -0.78 -10.74 -6.30
N GLY A 338 -0.82 -9.99 -5.19
CA GLY A 338 -0.03 -8.77 -5.06
C GLY A 338 0.86 -8.79 -3.82
N ILE A 339 2.05 -8.19 -3.95
CA ILE A 339 2.98 -8.01 -2.83
C ILE A 339 3.58 -6.60 -2.84
N SER A 340 3.40 -5.88 -1.74
CA SER A 340 4.03 -4.58 -1.49
C SER A 340 5.15 -4.75 -0.46
N TYR A 341 6.39 -4.61 -0.91
CA TYR A 341 7.57 -4.69 -0.05
C TYR A 341 8.13 -3.29 0.21
N ALA A 342 8.02 -2.82 1.44
CA ALA A 342 8.49 -1.49 1.82
C ALA A 342 9.96 -1.45 2.27
N GLY A 343 10.60 -2.63 2.44
CA GLY A 343 11.96 -2.73 2.93
C GLY A 343 12.08 -2.41 4.41
N LYS A 344 13.27 -2.00 4.82
CA LYS A 344 13.56 -1.60 6.20
C LYS A 344 12.94 -0.25 6.52
N ILE A 345 12.14 -0.21 7.57
CA ILE A 345 11.58 1.03 8.11
C ILE A 345 12.41 1.47 9.30
N ARG A 346 12.92 2.69 9.22
CA ARG A 346 13.64 3.36 10.29
C ARG A 346 12.99 4.69 10.63
N PHE A 347 12.90 4.96 11.91
CA PHE A 347 12.42 6.25 12.44
C PHE A 347 13.59 7.15 12.89
N GLY A 348 14.82 6.64 12.78
CA GLY A 348 16.05 7.24 13.25
C GLY A 348 16.46 6.73 14.62
N ASP A 349 17.77 6.85 14.91
CA ASP A 349 18.37 6.29 16.13
C ASP A 349 17.74 6.83 17.43
N GLU A 350 17.11 8.01 17.36
CA GLU A 350 16.41 8.66 18.49
C GLU A 350 15.02 8.04 18.76
N ILE A 351 14.36 7.44 17.76
CA ILE A 351 13.00 6.90 17.85
C ILE A 351 12.98 5.37 17.83
N ASP A 352 13.86 4.74 17.03
CA ASP A 352 13.89 3.28 16.87
C ASP A 352 13.91 2.50 18.20
N PRO A 353 14.60 2.95 19.27
CA PRO A 353 14.59 2.26 20.56
C PRO A 353 13.22 2.21 21.24
N TYR A 354 12.28 3.04 20.82
CA TYR A 354 10.93 3.11 21.39
C TYR A 354 9.87 2.36 20.58
N VAL A 355 10.23 1.86 19.40
CA VAL A 355 9.32 1.11 18.51
C VAL A 355 9.74 -0.36 18.49
N THR A 356 8.87 -1.24 18.97
CA THR A 356 9.16 -2.69 19.00
C THR A 356 8.75 -3.41 17.73
N SER A 357 7.68 -2.95 17.09
CA SER A 357 7.23 -3.52 15.82
C SER A 357 6.45 -2.52 14.98
N LEU A 358 6.50 -2.73 13.68
CA LEU A 358 5.63 -2.10 12.70
C LEU A 358 5.10 -3.18 11.76
N THR A 359 3.78 -3.20 11.56
CA THR A 359 3.12 -4.04 10.55
C THR A 359 2.13 -3.19 9.77
N ALA A 360 1.80 -3.61 8.57
CA ALA A 360 0.76 -2.93 7.80
C ALA A 360 -0.08 -3.95 7.04
N CYS A 361 -1.37 -3.67 6.92
CA CYS A 361 -2.28 -4.45 6.10
C CYS A 361 -3.13 -3.54 5.20
N ALA A 362 -3.56 -4.07 4.09
CA ALA A 362 -4.44 -3.39 3.15
C ALA A 362 -5.48 -4.37 2.61
N GLY A 363 -6.68 -3.88 2.37
CA GLY A 363 -7.76 -4.72 1.85
C GLY A 363 -7.43 -5.32 0.49
N SER A 364 -7.75 -6.58 0.29
CA SER A 364 -7.57 -7.31 -0.96
C SER A 364 -8.88 -7.35 -1.75
N TYR A 365 -8.92 -6.66 -2.90
CA TYR A 365 -10.14 -6.54 -3.72
C TYR A 365 -9.93 -6.81 -5.21
N SER A 366 -8.78 -6.42 -5.73
CA SER A 366 -8.42 -6.70 -7.13
C SER A 366 -7.77 -8.08 -7.25
N TYR A 367 -7.06 -8.47 -6.21
CA TYR A 367 -6.36 -9.77 -6.13
C TYR A 367 -6.96 -10.63 -5.02
N PRO A 368 -6.96 -11.98 -5.13
CA PRO A 368 -7.44 -12.86 -4.06
C PRO A 368 -6.54 -12.84 -2.83
N LEU A 369 -5.24 -12.52 -3.01
CA LEU A 369 -4.24 -12.42 -1.97
C LEU A 369 -3.42 -11.14 -2.16
N TRP A 370 -3.36 -10.32 -1.12
CA TRP A 370 -2.51 -9.14 -1.04
C TRP A 370 -1.56 -9.24 0.14
N ILE A 371 -0.30 -8.92 -0.08
CA ILE A 371 0.74 -9.01 0.95
C ILE A 371 1.36 -7.63 1.13
N VAL A 372 1.46 -7.17 2.38
CA VAL A 372 2.28 -6.03 2.74
C VAL A 372 3.43 -6.52 3.59
N ALA A 373 4.66 -6.22 3.19
CA ALA A 373 5.85 -6.67 3.87
C ALA A 373 6.77 -5.49 4.23
N CYS A 374 7.15 -5.39 5.50
CA CYS A 374 8.10 -4.39 5.99
C CYS A 374 8.99 -4.96 7.09
N GLU A 375 10.22 -4.45 7.21
CA GLU A 375 11.18 -4.87 8.21
C GLU A 375 11.29 -3.82 9.32
N THR A 376 11.15 -4.28 10.56
CA THR A 376 11.49 -3.52 11.77
C THR A 376 12.06 -4.46 12.84
N GLY A 377 13.05 -3.98 13.59
CA GLY A 377 13.61 -4.74 14.72
C GLY A 377 14.24 -6.08 14.32
N GLY A 378 14.77 -6.22 13.11
CA GLY A 378 15.41 -7.45 12.65
C GLY A 378 14.44 -8.54 12.16
N VAL A 379 13.15 -8.20 12.02
CA VAL A 379 12.10 -9.12 11.51
C VAL A 379 11.41 -8.51 10.32
N LEU A 380 11.35 -9.24 9.22
CA LEU A 380 10.46 -8.94 8.10
C LEU A 380 9.07 -9.50 8.43
N ARG A 381 8.10 -8.62 8.57
CA ARG A 381 6.70 -9.00 8.77
C ARG A 381 5.95 -8.94 7.46
N MET A 382 5.46 -10.10 7.04
CA MET A 382 4.64 -10.26 5.85
C MET A 382 3.19 -10.45 6.28
N VAL A 383 2.35 -9.43 6.09
CA VAL A 383 0.92 -9.51 6.42
C VAL A 383 0.14 -9.86 5.16
N LEU A 384 -0.44 -11.03 5.17
CA LEU A 384 -1.22 -11.62 4.09
C LEU A 384 -2.70 -11.34 4.32
N THR A 385 -3.30 -10.53 3.46
CA THR A 385 -4.74 -10.29 3.45
C THR A 385 -5.38 -11.11 2.36
N GLN A 386 -6.26 -12.03 2.71
CA GLN A 386 -6.89 -12.94 1.77
C GLN A 386 -8.40 -12.73 1.72
N ALA A 387 -8.94 -12.75 0.48
CA ALA A 387 -10.37 -12.55 0.23
C ALA A 387 -11.18 -13.87 0.31
N TYR A 388 -10.60 -14.91 0.92
CA TYR A 388 -11.14 -16.26 1.03
C TYR A 388 -10.85 -16.85 2.41
N GLU A 389 -11.62 -17.86 2.82
CA GLU A 389 -11.57 -18.43 4.17
C GLU A 389 -10.44 -19.45 4.38
N SER A 390 -10.08 -20.22 3.32
CA SER A 390 -9.06 -21.26 3.44
C SER A 390 -7.68 -20.69 3.73
N ASP A 391 -7.01 -21.18 4.76
CA ASP A 391 -5.64 -20.81 5.11
C ASP A 391 -4.57 -21.75 4.49
N THR A 392 -4.97 -22.68 3.64
CA THR A 392 -4.07 -23.68 3.04
C THR A 392 -2.92 -23.03 2.27
N LEU A 393 -3.21 -22.03 1.44
CA LEU A 393 -2.15 -21.32 0.72
C LEU A 393 -1.22 -20.57 1.65
N SER A 394 -1.75 -19.83 2.61
CA SER A 394 -0.95 -19.06 3.59
C SER A 394 -0.05 -19.99 4.40
N ARG A 395 -0.53 -21.16 4.81
CA ARG A 395 0.28 -22.18 5.49
C ARG A 395 1.34 -22.79 4.59
N ASN A 396 1.06 -22.96 3.31
CA ASN A 396 2.06 -23.46 2.36
C ASN A 396 3.13 -22.39 2.08
N ILE A 397 2.76 -21.11 1.98
CA ILE A 397 3.72 -20.00 1.91
C ILE A 397 4.62 -20.00 3.15
N TYR A 398 4.03 -20.08 4.34
CA TYR A 398 4.79 -20.18 5.58
C TYR A 398 5.78 -21.37 5.57
N ARG A 399 5.33 -22.57 5.17
CA ARG A 399 6.19 -23.75 5.14
C ARG A 399 7.36 -23.59 4.17
N GLU A 400 7.13 -23.08 2.95
CA GLU A 400 8.20 -22.81 1.99
C GLU A 400 9.28 -21.89 2.55
N ILE A 401 8.86 -20.87 3.32
CA ILE A 401 9.78 -19.92 3.94
C ILE A 401 10.46 -20.55 5.16
N ALA A 402 9.72 -21.22 6.03
CA ALA A 402 10.22 -21.82 7.27
C ALA A 402 11.21 -22.96 7.02
N ASP A 403 11.00 -23.76 5.97
CA ASP A 403 11.92 -24.82 5.54
C ASP A 403 13.29 -24.23 5.14
N ALA A 404 13.32 -23.05 4.55
CA ALA A 404 14.54 -22.38 4.11
C ALA A 404 15.13 -21.44 5.19
N ILE A 405 14.30 -20.90 6.07
CA ILE A 405 14.65 -19.88 7.05
C ILE A 405 14.12 -20.30 8.44
N PRO A 406 14.89 -21.04 9.23
CA PRO A 406 14.51 -21.43 10.59
C PRO A 406 14.20 -20.22 11.47
N GLY A 407 13.22 -20.36 12.34
CA GLY A 407 12.75 -19.28 13.22
C GLY A 407 11.66 -18.41 12.61
N THR A 408 11.21 -18.71 11.40
CA THR A 408 10.02 -18.08 10.80
C THR A 408 8.78 -18.40 11.65
N GLY A 409 8.01 -17.35 12.00
CA GLY A 409 6.78 -17.43 12.78
C GLY A 409 5.53 -17.36 11.90
N PHE A 410 4.41 -17.87 12.43
CA PHE A 410 3.10 -17.81 11.80
C PHE A 410 2.06 -17.36 12.84
N ILE A 411 1.37 -16.26 12.55
CA ILE A 411 0.35 -15.68 13.42
C ILE A 411 -0.95 -15.53 12.62
N ASP A 412 -2.01 -16.11 13.12
CA ASP A 412 -3.35 -15.95 12.54
C ASP A 412 -4.08 -14.84 13.29
N TRP A 413 -4.37 -13.74 12.58
CA TRP A 413 -5.15 -12.63 13.14
C TRP A 413 -6.65 -12.91 13.08
N GLY A 414 -7.08 -13.91 12.31
CA GLY A 414 -8.47 -14.18 12.04
C GLY A 414 -9.10 -13.15 11.10
N HIS A 415 -10.37 -12.86 11.33
CA HIS A 415 -11.09 -11.90 10.50
C HIS A 415 -10.82 -10.46 10.90
N TYR A 416 -10.44 -9.66 9.93
CA TYR A 416 -10.14 -8.24 10.08
C TYR A 416 -11.12 -7.40 9.25
N HIS A 417 -11.62 -6.31 9.84
CA HIS A 417 -12.62 -5.46 9.22
C HIS A 417 -12.00 -4.16 8.72
N PHE A 418 -11.92 -4.02 7.39
CA PHE A 418 -11.51 -2.77 6.75
C PHE A 418 -12.66 -1.78 6.65
N ASP A 419 -12.35 -0.47 6.59
CA ASP A 419 -13.33 0.61 6.48
C ASP A 419 -14.25 0.42 5.26
N GLU A 420 -15.56 0.47 5.50
CA GLU A 420 -16.58 0.53 4.46
C GLU A 420 -16.87 1.98 4.06
N PHE A 421 -16.12 2.51 3.13
CA PHE A 421 -16.42 3.83 2.65
C PHE A 421 -17.40 3.83 1.49
N TYR A 422 -18.59 4.35 1.72
CA TYR A 422 -19.64 4.44 0.72
C TYR A 422 -19.67 5.81 0.01
N VAL A 423 -19.73 5.77 -1.33
CA VAL A 423 -19.93 6.92 -2.24
C VAL A 423 -21.09 7.84 -1.82
N LYS A 424 -22.09 7.32 -1.12
CA LYS A 424 -23.24 8.12 -0.62
C LYS A 424 -22.80 9.31 0.23
N ASP A 425 -21.69 9.22 0.93
CA ASP A 425 -21.25 10.26 1.87
C ASP A 425 -20.60 11.45 1.15
N VAL A 426 -19.89 11.24 0.06
CA VAL A 426 -19.36 12.35 -0.77
C VAL A 426 -20.50 13.16 -1.39
N ARG A 427 -21.59 12.52 -1.80
CA ARG A 427 -22.79 13.20 -2.35
C ARG A 427 -23.59 13.94 -1.27
N ARG A 428 -23.64 13.46 -0.02
CA ARG A 428 -24.34 14.13 1.11
C ARG A 428 -23.70 15.46 1.48
N LEU A 429 -22.38 15.60 1.35
CA LEU A 429 -21.67 16.84 1.65
C LEU A 429 -22.10 18.00 0.73
N HIS A 430 -22.51 17.71 -0.52
CA HIS A 430 -23.02 18.73 -1.45
C HIS A 430 -24.49 19.11 -1.21
N ARG A 431 -25.33 18.19 -0.70
CA ARG A 431 -26.77 18.47 -0.50
C ARG A 431 -27.07 19.35 0.71
N LYS A 432 -26.22 19.39 1.74
CA LYS A 432 -26.42 20.23 2.95
C LYS A 432 -26.14 21.72 2.75
N LYS A 433 -25.66 22.16 1.58
CA LYS A 433 -25.45 23.59 1.27
C LYS A 433 -26.54 24.20 0.38
N LYS A 434 -27.62 23.49 0.09
CA LYS A 434 -28.77 23.99 -0.66
C LYS A 434 -30.06 24.10 0.20
N LYS A 435 -29.90 24.24 1.52
CA LYS A 435 -30.98 24.68 2.42
C LYS A 435 -30.54 25.91 3.22
#